data_dbc522b8910702a011ba5c591f00b7d8
#
_entry.id   dbc522b8910702a011ba5c591f00b7d8
#
_cell.length_a   1.000
_cell.length_b   1.000
_cell.length_c   1.000
_cell.angle_alpha   90.00
_cell.angle_beta   90.00
_cell.angle_gamma   90.00
#
_symmetry.space_group_name_H-M   'P 1'
#
loop_
_entity.id
_entity.type
_entity.pdbx_description
1 polymer ?
#
loop_
_entity_poly.entity_id
_entity_poly.type
_entity_poly.pdbx_seq_one_letter_code
_entity_poly.pdbx_strand_id
1 'polypeptide(L)'
;MAEYPKVDEQRRALFRLYAPEAYDVKADICGKKYPMTKDNNGMWTVTTDPLVVGFHYYFFIVDGVQVTDPASDCFYGCGRMASGIEVPESPEEAAYYTFNKSIAHGQVRECQYYSEVEGQVRRCFVYTPVEYETSPKSKYPVLYLQHGMGEDERGWHEQGHMANILDGQIASGKCKPMIVVMDYGDCGYIHGTKKGETRDEFGASFGNILLRDIIPFVEKTFRVKTDRDHRAMAGLSWGGHQTFQITLTHLDQFAHIGAFSGAILMAPGQNITDVYGGVFFDADKFNKQVHTLFLGQGTEEGMGCDRMSQSLKEAGINHVYYASPGTHHEWLTWRRCLNEFLPLLFKQ
;
A
#
# COMPACT_ATOMS: atom_id res chain seq x y z
N MET A 1 4.39 5.20 26.16
CA MET A 1 5.00 4.61 24.95
C MET A 1 6.06 3.61 25.40
N ALA A 2 6.10 2.44 24.75
CA ALA A 2 7.14 1.46 25.02
C ALA A 2 8.53 2.08 24.80
N GLU A 3 9.50 1.73 25.63
CA GLU A 3 10.85 2.27 25.52
C GLU A 3 11.66 1.60 24.39
N TYR A 4 11.26 0.40 23.97
CA TYR A 4 11.90 -0.42 22.95
C TYR A 4 10.85 -0.96 21.97
N PRO A 5 11.22 -1.25 20.70
CA PRO A 5 12.55 -1.06 20.11
C PRO A 5 12.90 0.43 19.93
N LYS A 6 14.20 0.74 19.87
CA LYS A 6 14.74 2.09 19.59
C LYS A 6 15.63 2.05 18.36
N VAL A 7 15.71 3.17 17.67
CA VAL A 7 16.73 3.42 16.63
C VAL A 7 17.63 4.54 17.10
N ASP A 8 18.93 4.31 17.06
CA ASP A 8 19.93 5.31 17.44
C ASP A 8 20.32 6.23 16.26
N GLU A 9 21.15 7.23 16.53
CA GLU A 9 21.63 8.20 15.55
C GLU A 9 22.43 7.57 14.39
N GLN A 10 22.98 6.38 14.60
CA GLN A 10 23.67 5.57 13.58
C GLN A 10 22.72 4.64 12.83
N ARG A 11 21.40 4.79 13.01
CA ARG A 11 20.35 3.93 12.41
C ARG A 11 20.44 2.46 12.83
N ARG A 12 20.99 2.15 14.01
CA ARG A 12 21.04 0.80 14.55
C ARG A 12 19.80 0.58 15.41
N ALA A 13 19.12 -0.55 15.22
CA ALA A 13 18.01 -0.93 16.09
C ALA A 13 18.53 -1.56 17.40
N LEU A 14 17.98 -1.10 18.50
CA LEU A 14 18.22 -1.64 19.85
C LEU A 14 16.97 -2.43 20.25
N PHE A 15 17.12 -3.74 20.39
CA PHE A 15 16.07 -4.65 20.80
C PHE A 15 16.27 -5.14 22.23
N ARG A 16 15.15 -5.43 22.89
CA ARG A 16 15.10 -5.93 24.26
C ARG A 16 13.93 -6.87 24.45
N LEU A 17 14.18 -8.04 25.04
CA LEU A 17 13.16 -9.03 25.34
C LEU A 17 13.41 -9.66 26.72
N TYR A 18 12.40 -9.66 27.58
CA TYR A 18 12.46 -10.41 28.84
C TYR A 18 12.02 -11.85 28.60
N ALA A 19 12.95 -12.79 28.69
CA ALA A 19 12.71 -14.23 28.52
C ALA A 19 13.68 -15.03 29.38
N PRO A 20 13.46 -15.08 30.71
CA PRO A 20 14.43 -15.65 31.68
C PRO A 20 14.69 -17.13 31.44
N GLU A 21 13.69 -17.90 30.99
CA GLU A 21 13.83 -19.35 30.77
C GLU A 21 14.37 -19.73 29.39
N ALA A 22 14.42 -18.77 28.43
CA ALA A 22 14.95 -19.02 27.10
C ALA A 22 16.45 -19.30 27.11
N TYR A 23 16.93 -20.17 26.20
CA TYR A 23 18.33 -20.48 26.02
C TYR A 23 18.95 -19.93 24.73
N ASP A 24 18.13 -19.61 23.72
CA ASP A 24 18.58 -18.97 22.46
C ASP A 24 17.55 -17.92 22.01
N VAL A 25 17.98 -16.68 21.87
CA VAL A 25 17.13 -15.59 21.38
C VAL A 25 17.87 -14.82 20.30
N LYS A 26 17.15 -14.55 19.17
CA LYS A 26 17.67 -13.74 18.07
C LYS A 26 16.63 -12.71 17.65
N ALA A 27 17.07 -11.53 17.21
CA ALA A 27 16.23 -10.60 16.45
C ALA A 27 16.43 -10.86 14.96
N ASP A 28 15.32 -11.03 14.22
CA ASP A 28 15.29 -11.29 12.77
C ASP A 28 14.72 -10.08 12.06
N ILE A 29 15.57 -9.30 11.40
CA ILE A 29 15.22 -8.06 10.72
C ILE A 29 16.06 -7.86 9.45
N CYS A 30 15.45 -7.35 8.37
CA CYS A 30 16.13 -7.06 7.11
C CYS A 30 16.93 -8.26 6.56
N GLY A 31 16.37 -9.47 6.68
CA GLY A 31 16.98 -10.70 6.21
C GLY A 31 18.18 -11.20 7.03
N LYS A 32 18.50 -10.56 8.15
CA LYS A 32 19.61 -10.92 9.04
C LYS A 32 19.12 -11.25 10.44
N LYS A 33 19.71 -12.32 11.03
CA LYS A 33 19.43 -12.76 12.39
C LYS A 33 20.57 -12.31 13.30
N TYR A 34 20.23 -11.52 14.31
CA TYR A 34 21.17 -10.99 15.31
C TYR A 34 21.01 -11.76 16.61
N PRO A 35 22.02 -12.59 17.02
CA PRO A 35 22.01 -13.25 18.33
C PRO A 35 21.93 -12.22 19.45
N MET A 36 21.08 -12.46 20.43
CA MET A 36 20.92 -11.60 21.59
C MET A 36 21.72 -12.12 22.77
N THR A 37 22.11 -11.23 23.68
CA THR A 37 22.84 -11.55 24.90
C THR A 37 21.91 -11.43 26.11
N LYS A 38 21.90 -12.46 26.97
CA LYS A 38 21.09 -12.52 28.20
C LYS A 38 21.89 -11.99 29.37
N ASP A 39 21.28 -11.09 30.14
CA ASP A 39 21.82 -10.65 31.41
C ASP A 39 21.40 -11.57 32.58
N ASN A 40 21.93 -11.29 33.80
CA ASN A 40 21.63 -12.07 34.99
C ASN A 40 20.17 -11.99 35.45
N ASN A 41 19.41 -11.04 34.94
CA ASN A 41 17.99 -10.84 35.27
C ASN A 41 17.03 -11.47 34.22
N GLY A 42 17.58 -12.16 33.21
CA GLY A 42 16.79 -12.79 32.15
C GLY A 42 16.38 -11.85 31.01
N MET A 43 17.00 -10.68 30.94
CA MET A 43 16.77 -9.72 29.86
C MET A 43 17.72 -9.98 28.69
N TRP A 44 17.19 -10.17 27.52
CA TRP A 44 17.93 -10.32 26.28
C TRP A 44 18.02 -8.99 25.55
N THR A 45 19.20 -8.65 25.04
CA THR A 45 19.45 -7.39 24.32
C THR A 45 20.34 -7.62 23.11
N VAL A 46 20.15 -6.78 22.08
CA VAL A 46 21.06 -6.68 20.93
C VAL A 46 20.95 -5.29 20.30
N THR A 47 22.07 -4.83 19.76
CA THR A 47 22.12 -3.68 18.83
C THR A 47 22.53 -4.22 17.47
N THR A 48 21.78 -3.85 16.43
CA THR A 48 22.04 -4.28 15.05
C THR A 48 23.19 -3.49 14.42
N ASP A 49 23.59 -3.90 13.22
CA ASP A 49 24.28 -3.00 12.29
C ASP A 49 23.35 -1.84 11.88
N PRO A 50 23.89 -0.76 11.27
CA PRO A 50 23.06 0.28 10.68
C PRO A 50 22.05 -0.32 9.67
N LEU A 51 20.76 0.00 9.85
CA LEU A 51 19.68 -0.46 9.01
C LEU A 51 19.39 0.53 7.87
N VAL A 52 18.73 0.05 6.83
CA VAL A 52 18.19 0.87 5.74
C VAL A 52 17.07 1.74 6.31
N VAL A 53 16.96 2.96 5.81
CA VAL A 53 15.87 3.88 6.16
C VAL A 53 14.53 3.34 5.68
N GLY A 54 13.47 3.54 6.45
CA GLY A 54 12.12 3.12 6.15
C GLY A 54 11.51 2.20 7.21
N PHE A 55 10.32 1.70 6.93
CA PHE A 55 9.61 0.77 7.79
C PHE A 55 10.08 -0.67 7.53
N HIS A 56 10.39 -1.42 8.61
CA HIS A 56 10.81 -2.80 8.52
C HIS A 56 10.02 -3.70 9.46
N TYR A 57 9.59 -4.85 8.94
CA TYR A 57 9.07 -5.94 9.76
C TYR A 57 10.21 -6.68 10.46
N TYR A 58 9.98 -7.12 11.69
CA TYR A 58 10.92 -7.95 12.43
C TYR A 58 10.21 -8.95 13.33
N PHE A 59 10.97 -9.95 13.80
CA PHE A 59 10.53 -10.98 14.74
C PHE A 59 11.62 -11.24 15.76
N PHE A 60 11.24 -11.74 16.92
CA PHE A 60 12.17 -12.50 17.75
C PHE A 60 12.08 -13.99 17.41
N ILE A 61 13.22 -14.69 17.49
CA ILE A 61 13.29 -16.14 17.43
C ILE A 61 13.71 -16.58 18.83
N VAL A 62 12.76 -17.16 19.58
CA VAL A 62 12.96 -17.65 20.94
C VAL A 62 12.95 -19.16 20.89
N ASP A 63 14.10 -19.79 21.21
CA ASP A 63 14.28 -21.25 21.22
C ASP A 63 13.78 -21.92 19.92
N GLY A 64 14.04 -21.25 18.77
CA GLY A 64 13.64 -21.70 17.45
C GLY A 64 12.23 -21.30 16.99
N VAL A 65 11.41 -20.69 17.85
CA VAL A 65 10.04 -20.23 17.51
C VAL A 65 10.04 -18.73 17.20
N GLN A 66 9.47 -18.35 16.06
CA GLN A 66 9.26 -16.93 15.73
C GLN A 66 8.07 -16.37 16.50
N VAL A 67 8.30 -15.25 17.20
CA VAL A 67 7.30 -14.52 17.98
C VAL A 67 7.37 -13.03 17.67
N THR A 68 6.25 -12.31 17.86
CA THR A 68 6.23 -10.85 17.84
C THR A 68 6.84 -10.29 19.11
N ASP A 69 7.35 -9.07 19.04
CA ASP A 69 7.83 -8.31 20.20
C ASP A 69 6.64 -7.78 21.01
N PRO A 70 6.50 -8.16 22.29
CA PRO A 70 5.41 -7.66 23.12
C PRO A 70 5.52 -6.16 23.47
N ALA A 71 6.66 -5.54 23.17
CA ALA A 71 6.88 -4.11 23.40
C ALA A 71 6.66 -3.25 22.14
N SER A 72 6.35 -3.86 21.01
CA SER A 72 6.09 -3.19 19.72
C SER A 72 4.63 -3.29 19.32
N ASP A 73 4.17 -2.34 18.52
CA ASP A 73 2.95 -2.52 17.74
C ASP A 73 3.10 -3.70 16.78
N CYS A 74 1.97 -4.35 16.48
CA CYS A 74 1.91 -5.45 15.55
C CYS A 74 1.17 -5.04 14.28
N PHE A 75 1.76 -5.39 13.15
CA PHE A 75 1.27 -5.08 11.80
C PHE A 75 1.02 -6.38 11.05
N TYR A 76 -0.03 -6.42 10.23
CA TYR A 76 -0.19 -7.54 9.32
C TYR A 76 0.70 -7.34 8.10
N GLY A 77 1.67 -8.22 7.95
CA GLY A 77 2.62 -8.23 6.84
C GLY A 77 3.32 -9.58 6.73
N CYS A 78 3.90 -9.89 5.60
CA CYS A 78 4.50 -11.21 5.34
C CYS A 78 3.52 -12.39 5.56
N GLY A 79 2.21 -12.17 5.35
CA GLY A 79 1.15 -13.16 5.53
C GLY A 79 0.80 -13.49 6.98
N ARG A 80 1.22 -12.68 7.95
CA ARG A 80 0.98 -12.87 9.39
C ARG A 80 1.19 -11.59 10.18
N MET A 81 0.83 -11.61 11.46
CA MET A 81 1.20 -10.53 12.37
C MET A 81 2.72 -10.51 12.58
N ALA A 82 3.32 -9.34 12.42
CA ALA A 82 4.74 -9.06 12.58
C ALA A 82 4.92 -7.81 13.44
N SER A 83 6.03 -7.70 14.15
CA SER A 83 6.44 -6.44 14.76
C SER A 83 7.00 -5.49 13.70
N GLY A 84 6.95 -4.20 13.94
CA GLY A 84 7.44 -3.19 13.02
C GLY A 84 8.33 -2.16 13.69
N ILE A 85 9.28 -1.64 12.94
CA ILE A 85 10.17 -0.56 13.36
C ILE A 85 10.35 0.43 12.21
N GLU A 86 10.27 1.71 12.51
CA GLU A 86 10.61 2.78 11.58
C GLU A 86 12.07 3.19 11.80
N VAL A 87 12.88 3.09 10.76
CA VAL A 87 14.21 3.70 10.69
C VAL A 87 14.05 5.04 10.02
N PRO A 88 14.12 6.17 10.75
CA PRO A 88 13.67 7.44 10.26
C PRO A 88 14.56 7.99 9.12
N GLU A 89 13.92 8.62 8.14
CA GLU A 89 14.56 9.58 7.24
C GLU A 89 14.96 10.85 8.03
N SER A 90 15.67 11.80 7.39
CA SER A 90 15.82 13.11 7.98
C SER A 90 14.44 13.76 8.24
N PRO A 91 14.29 14.66 9.24
CA PRO A 91 13.01 15.31 9.52
C PRO A 91 12.40 16.01 8.30
N GLU A 92 13.24 16.56 7.43
CA GLU A 92 12.83 17.24 6.20
C GLU A 92 12.27 16.24 5.16
N GLU A 93 12.95 15.10 4.98
CA GLU A 93 12.52 14.04 4.06
C GLU A 93 11.26 13.32 4.57
N ALA A 94 11.16 13.09 5.88
CA ALA A 94 10.02 12.42 6.51
C ALA A 94 8.78 13.33 6.62
N ALA A 95 8.89 14.63 6.41
CA ALA A 95 7.83 15.61 6.69
C ALA A 95 6.51 15.32 5.96
N TYR A 96 6.56 14.68 4.78
CA TYR A 96 5.37 14.42 3.98
C TYR A 96 4.51 13.25 4.53
N TYR A 97 5.07 12.35 5.33
CA TYR A 97 4.32 11.19 5.89
C TYR A 97 4.24 11.19 7.42
N THR A 98 4.95 12.09 8.09
CA THR A 98 4.87 12.19 9.55
C THR A 98 3.68 13.04 9.99
N PHE A 99 3.20 12.80 11.22
CA PHE A 99 2.09 13.57 11.78
C PHE A 99 2.46 15.04 11.96
N ASN A 100 1.74 15.93 11.30
CA ASN A 100 1.93 17.38 11.39
C ASN A 100 0.88 18.01 12.31
N LYS A 101 1.26 18.35 13.54
CA LYS A 101 0.37 18.97 14.55
C LYS A 101 -0.20 20.35 14.15
N SER A 102 0.32 20.97 13.09
CA SER A 102 -0.05 22.33 12.66
C SER A 102 -1.17 22.36 11.61
N ILE A 103 -1.63 21.19 11.14
CA ILE A 103 -2.74 21.05 10.21
C ILE A 103 -3.88 20.26 10.85
N ALA A 104 -5.08 20.38 10.31
CA ALA A 104 -6.18 19.52 10.67
C ALA A 104 -6.07 18.17 9.93
N HIS A 105 -6.58 17.11 10.56
CA HIS A 105 -6.46 15.74 10.07
C HIS A 105 -7.84 15.15 9.75
N GLY A 106 -7.90 14.36 8.66
CA GLY A 106 -9.03 13.53 8.35
C GLY A 106 -9.16 12.34 9.30
N GLN A 107 -10.10 11.47 9.05
CA GLN A 107 -10.38 10.30 9.89
C GLN A 107 -10.31 9.02 9.06
N VAL A 108 -9.73 7.97 9.64
CA VAL A 108 -9.79 6.61 9.10
C VAL A 108 -10.81 5.82 9.92
N ARG A 109 -11.80 5.24 9.25
CA ARG A 109 -12.92 4.52 9.83
C ARG A 109 -12.84 3.05 9.47
N GLU A 110 -12.90 2.18 10.46
CA GLU A 110 -13.15 0.77 10.23
C GLU A 110 -14.64 0.57 9.91
N CYS A 111 -14.92 -0.07 8.78
CA CYS A 111 -16.26 -0.35 8.31
C CYS A 111 -16.42 -1.85 8.05
N GLN A 112 -17.62 -2.36 8.26
CA GLN A 112 -17.99 -3.73 7.90
C GLN A 112 -19.12 -3.69 6.88
N TYR A 113 -19.07 -4.61 5.92
CA TYR A 113 -20.13 -4.82 4.93
C TYR A 113 -20.29 -6.30 4.63
N TYR A 114 -21.45 -6.69 4.14
CA TYR A 114 -21.67 -8.05 3.68
C TYR A 114 -21.31 -8.14 2.20
N SER A 115 -20.42 -9.07 1.85
CA SER A 115 -20.08 -9.38 0.46
C SER A 115 -21.02 -10.46 -0.06
N GLU A 116 -21.84 -10.11 -1.04
CA GLU A 116 -22.68 -11.08 -1.76
C GLU A 116 -21.84 -12.01 -2.64
N VAL A 117 -20.69 -11.52 -3.14
CA VAL A 117 -19.75 -12.30 -3.95
C VAL A 117 -19.12 -13.43 -3.15
N GLU A 118 -18.74 -13.17 -1.88
CA GLU A 118 -18.10 -14.18 -1.02
C GLU A 118 -19.08 -14.84 -0.03
N GLY A 119 -20.26 -14.29 0.17
CA GLY A 119 -21.24 -14.79 1.12
C GLY A 119 -20.83 -14.62 2.59
N GLN A 120 -20.05 -13.58 2.90
CA GLN A 120 -19.52 -13.33 4.25
C GLN A 120 -19.38 -11.84 4.57
N VAL A 121 -19.23 -11.54 5.87
CA VAL A 121 -18.89 -10.18 6.31
C VAL A 121 -17.42 -9.90 5.99
N ARG A 122 -17.16 -8.72 5.39
CA ARG A 122 -15.84 -8.18 5.13
C ARG A 122 -15.63 -6.89 5.90
N ARG A 123 -14.38 -6.50 6.03
CA ARG A 123 -13.94 -5.27 6.66
C ARG A 123 -13.17 -4.43 5.64
N CYS A 124 -13.40 -3.12 5.66
CA CYS A 124 -12.57 -2.15 4.94
C CYS A 124 -12.26 -0.96 5.84
N PHE A 125 -11.23 -0.21 5.48
CA PHE A 125 -10.92 1.08 6.10
C PHE A 125 -11.22 2.20 5.11
N VAL A 126 -11.87 3.25 5.61
CA VAL A 126 -12.28 4.40 4.78
C VAL A 126 -11.76 5.68 5.41
N TYR A 127 -10.86 6.36 4.69
CA TYR A 127 -10.44 7.70 5.05
C TYR A 127 -11.46 8.73 4.54
N THR A 128 -11.81 9.69 5.40
CA THR A 128 -12.64 10.85 5.07
C THR A 128 -11.87 12.13 5.35
N PRO A 129 -11.86 13.13 4.43
CA PRO A 129 -11.08 14.35 4.62
C PRO A 129 -11.65 15.22 5.75
N VAL A 130 -10.85 16.16 6.24
CA VAL A 130 -11.17 17.03 7.38
C VAL A 130 -12.56 17.67 7.27
N GLU A 131 -12.90 18.21 6.11
CA GLU A 131 -14.16 18.90 5.87
C GLU A 131 -15.37 17.96 5.70
N TYR A 132 -15.16 16.65 5.72
CA TYR A 132 -16.26 15.70 5.54
C TYR A 132 -17.37 15.90 6.59
N GLU A 133 -17.02 16.13 7.86
CA GLU A 133 -18.02 16.33 8.92
C GLU A 133 -18.63 17.74 8.90
N THR A 134 -17.87 18.73 8.46
CA THR A 134 -18.30 20.14 8.49
C THR A 134 -19.00 20.59 7.21
N SER A 135 -18.91 19.81 6.14
CA SER A 135 -19.50 20.10 4.82
C SER A 135 -20.50 19.03 4.38
N PRO A 136 -21.68 18.91 5.05
CA PRO A 136 -22.59 17.77 4.87
C PRO A 136 -23.24 17.68 3.47
N LYS A 137 -23.16 18.72 2.65
CA LYS A 137 -23.67 18.74 1.28
C LYS A 137 -22.61 18.39 0.23
N SER A 138 -21.34 18.38 0.62
CA SER A 138 -20.24 18.10 -0.30
C SER A 138 -20.15 16.62 -0.62
N LYS A 139 -19.87 16.31 -1.90
CA LYS A 139 -19.53 14.96 -2.38
C LYS A 139 -18.09 14.93 -2.84
N TYR A 140 -17.41 13.83 -2.59
CA TYR A 140 -15.98 13.67 -2.79
C TYR A 140 -15.67 12.62 -3.86
N PRO A 141 -14.62 12.79 -4.66
CA PRO A 141 -14.08 11.71 -5.49
C PRO A 141 -13.52 10.59 -4.61
N VAL A 142 -13.34 9.41 -5.19
CA VAL A 142 -12.92 8.21 -4.45
C VAL A 142 -11.67 7.61 -5.06
N LEU A 143 -10.68 7.32 -4.21
CA LEU A 143 -9.54 6.47 -4.51
C LEU A 143 -9.71 5.11 -3.82
N TYR A 144 -9.76 4.02 -4.57
CA TYR A 144 -9.63 2.65 -4.07
C TYR A 144 -8.14 2.30 -4.04
N LEU A 145 -7.57 2.11 -2.85
CA LEU A 145 -6.13 1.97 -2.64
C LEU A 145 -5.78 0.59 -2.10
N GLN A 146 -5.14 -0.23 -2.95
CA GLN A 146 -4.95 -1.65 -2.72
C GLN A 146 -3.57 -1.98 -2.15
N HIS A 147 -3.53 -2.86 -1.15
CA HIS A 147 -2.32 -3.40 -0.53
C HIS A 147 -1.63 -4.47 -1.41
N GLY A 148 -0.44 -4.90 -1.03
CA GLY A 148 0.33 -5.95 -1.69
C GLY A 148 0.07 -7.36 -1.16
N MET A 149 0.75 -8.34 -1.77
CA MET A 149 0.68 -9.73 -1.31
C MET A 149 1.26 -9.86 0.11
N GLY A 150 0.53 -10.53 0.98
CA GLY A 150 0.95 -10.76 2.37
C GLY A 150 0.64 -9.63 3.33
N GLU A 151 -0.07 -8.61 2.88
CA GLU A 151 -0.58 -7.50 3.68
C GLU A 151 -2.10 -7.55 3.75
N ASP A 152 -2.73 -6.59 4.41
CA ASP A 152 -4.18 -6.49 4.52
C ASP A 152 -4.67 -5.04 4.36
N GLU A 153 -5.96 -4.84 4.55
CA GLU A 153 -6.65 -3.56 4.41
C GLU A 153 -6.16 -2.46 5.37
N ARG A 154 -5.34 -2.81 6.38
CA ARG A 154 -4.73 -1.85 7.32
C ARG A 154 -3.42 -1.25 6.80
N GLY A 155 -2.72 -1.96 5.91
CA GLY A 155 -1.35 -1.67 5.53
C GLY A 155 -1.12 -0.21 5.09
N TRP A 156 -1.97 0.32 4.22
CA TRP A 156 -1.85 1.71 3.79
C TRP A 156 -2.09 2.74 4.89
N HIS A 157 -2.96 2.41 5.86
CA HIS A 157 -3.20 3.28 7.01
C HIS A 157 -2.05 3.22 8.02
N GLU A 158 -1.63 2.03 8.40
CA GLU A 158 -0.64 1.79 9.45
C GLU A 158 0.80 1.99 8.92
N GLN A 159 1.29 1.08 8.08
CA GLN A 159 2.66 1.13 7.54
C GLN A 159 2.83 2.23 6.47
N GLY A 160 1.78 2.46 5.68
CA GLY A 160 1.79 3.42 4.56
C GLY A 160 1.67 4.88 4.97
N HIS A 161 1.20 5.18 6.20
CA HIS A 161 0.94 6.55 6.66
C HIS A 161 0.09 7.39 5.69
N MET A 162 -0.79 6.74 4.93
CA MET A 162 -1.58 7.35 3.85
C MET A 162 -2.35 8.59 4.32
N ALA A 163 -2.95 8.54 5.53
CA ALA A 163 -3.72 9.66 6.05
C ALA A 163 -2.86 10.90 6.25
N ASN A 164 -1.65 10.76 6.82
CA ASN A 164 -0.72 11.89 7.01
C ASN A 164 -0.27 12.49 5.67
N ILE A 165 0.03 11.63 4.67
CA ILE A 165 0.41 12.05 3.32
C ILE A 165 -0.74 12.86 2.70
N LEU A 166 -1.95 12.33 2.74
CA LEU A 166 -3.11 12.96 2.12
C LEU A 166 -3.50 14.27 2.83
N ASP A 167 -3.51 14.29 4.16
CA ASP A 167 -3.78 15.50 4.95
C ASP A 167 -2.78 16.62 4.63
N GLY A 168 -1.48 16.31 4.54
CA GLY A 168 -0.44 17.26 4.14
C GLY A 168 -0.63 17.82 2.73
N GLN A 169 -0.99 16.95 1.77
CA GLN A 169 -1.26 17.33 0.39
C GLN A 169 -2.53 18.20 0.26
N ILE A 170 -3.60 17.86 0.99
CA ILE A 170 -4.84 18.68 1.03
C ILE A 170 -4.58 20.02 1.66
N ALA A 171 -3.94 20.07 2.84
CA ALA A 171 -3.65 21.30 3.56
C ALA A 171 -2.75 22.26 2.76
N SER A 172 -1.82 21.73 1.95
CA SER A 172 -0.97 22.53 1.06
C SER A 172 -1.63 22.87 -0.30
N GLY A 173 -2.88 22.43 -0.53
CA GLY A 173 -3.60 22.67 -1.78
C GLY A 173 -3.06 21.92 -2.99
N LYS A 174 -2.21 20.92 -2.79
CA LYS A 174 -1.59 20.14 -3.88
C LYS A 174 -2.54 19.06 -4.44
N CYS A 175 -3.42 18.52 -3.64
CA CYS A 175 -4.44 17.58 -4.10
C CYS A 175 -5.86 17.99 -3.68
N LYS A 176 -6.85 17.42 -4.37
CA LYS A 176 -8.27 17.58 -4.02
C LYS A 176 -8.60 16.74 -2.79
N PRO A 177 -9.47 17.24 -1.88
CA PRO A 177 -10.07 16.38 -0.86
C PRO A 177 -10.78 15.20 -1.50
N MET A 178 -10.51 14.00 -0.99
CA MET A 178 -11.07 12.75 -1.52
C MET A 178 -11.34 11.75 -0.40
N ILE A 179 -12.16 10.77 -0.68
CA ILE A 179 -12.32 9.56 0.14
C ILE A 179 -11.33 8.51 -0.36
N VAL A 180 -10.66 7.81 0.56
CA VAL A 180 -9.80 6.67 0.22
C VAL A 180 -10.37 5.41 0.85
N VAL A 181 -10.54 4.37 0.05
CA VAL A 181 -11.08 3.07 0.48
C VAL A 181 -9.99 2.02 0.38
N MET A 182 -9.72 1.31 1.46
CA MET A 182 -8.74 0.24 1.57
C MET A 182 -9.47 -1.04 1.97
N ASP A 183 -9.45 -2.05 1.12
CA ASP A 183 -10.11 -3.34 1.36
C ASP A 183 -9.13 -4.50 1.23
N TYR A 184 -9.51 -5.66 1.76
CA TYR A 184 -8.69 -6.86 1.72
C TYR A 184 -8.75 -7.54 0.34
N GLY A 185 -7.67 -7.50 -0.41
CA GLY A 185 -7.60 -7.99 -1.79
C GLY A 185 -6.98 -9.38 -1.96
N ASP A 186 -6.67 -10.10 -0.89
CA ASP A 186 -5.99 -11.41 -1.00
C ASP A 186 -6.92 -12.55 -1.45
N CYS A 187 -8.22 -12.45 -1.28
CA CYS A 187 -9.22 -13.43 -1.75
C CYS A 187 -8.84 -14.92 -1.50
N GLY A 188 -8.01 -15.19 -0.49
CA GLY A 188 -7.62 -16.54 -0.06
C GLY A 188 -6.38 -17.15 -0.75
N TYR A 189 -5.62 -16.39 -1.53
CA TYR A 189 -4.42 -16.89 -2.20
C TYR A 189 -3.31 -17.30 -1.23
N ILE A 190 -2.98 -16.45 -0.25
CA ILE A 190 -1.91 -16.72 0.72
C ILE A 190 -2.30 -17.83 1.70
N HIS A 191 -3.57 -17.91 2.07
CA HIS A 191 -4.06 -18.91 3.02
C HIS A 191 -4.47 -20.25 2.38
N GLY A 192 -4.28 -20.40 1.07
CA GLY A 192 -4.50 -21.66 0.36
C GLY A 192 -5.95 -22.17 0.36
N THR A 193 -6.91 -21.27 0.59
CA THR A 193 -8.34 -21.62 0.64
C THR A 193 -8.95 -21.86 -0.74
N LYS A 194 -8.32 -21.33 -1.80
CA LYS A 194 -8.71 -21.55 -3.19
C LYS A 194 -7.59 -22.26 -3.94
N LYS A 195 -7.61 -23.58 -3.96
CA LYS A 195 -6.68 -24.39 -4.76
C LYS A 195 -7.12 -24.39 -6.23
N GLY A 196 -6.21 -24.02 -7.14
CA GLY A 196 -6.36 -24.21 -8.58
C GLY A 196 -6.74 -22.98 -9.39
N GLU A 197 -6.90 -21.80 -8.78
CA GLU A 197 -7.06 -20.56 -9.52
C GLU A 197 -5.72 -20.08 -10.10
N THR A 198 -5.74 -19.63 -11.35
CA THR A 198 -4.60 -18.97 -11.98
C THR A 198 -4.44 -17.55 -11.41
N ARG A 199 -3.26 -16.93 -11.60
CA ARG A 199 -3.03 -15.52 -11.21
C ARG A 199 -4.08 -14.57 -11.79
N ASP A 200 -4.56 -14.83 -13.00
CA ASP A 200 -5.54 -13.99 -13.68
C ASP A 200 -6.95 -14.14 -13.09
N GLU A 201 -7.34 -15.35 -12.75
CA GLU A 201 -8.61 -15.64 -12.05
C GLU A 201 -8.65 -15.03 -10.65
N PHE A 202 -7.50 -14.97 -9.98
CA PHE A 202 -7.34 -14.40 -8.66
C PHE A 202 -7.56 -12.87 -8.62
N GLY A 203 -7.01 -12.12 -9.57
CA GLY A 203 -7.30 -10.68 -9.70
C GLY A 203 -8.75 -10.43 -10.10
N ALA A 204 -9.33 -11.30 -10.92
CA ALA A 204 -10.75 -11.24 -11.30
C ALA A 204 -11.68 -11.46 -10.10
N SER A 205 -11.32 -12.30 -9.13
CA SER A 205 -12.10 -12.50 -7.89
C SER A 205 -12.22 -11.22 -7.09
N PHE A 206 -11.13 -10.50 -6.86
CA PHE A 206 -11.17 -9.19 -6.18
C PHE A 206 -11.91 -8.15 -7.02
N GLY A 207 -11.75 -8.16 -8.34
CA GLY A 207 -12.48 -7.27 -9.24
C GLY A 207 -14.00 -7.41 -9.10
N ASN A 208 -14.50 -8.63 -8.97
CA ASN A 208 -15.91 -8.88 -8.72
C ASN A 208 -16.38 -8.31 -7.37
N ILE A 209 -15.58 -8.47 -6.31
CA ILE A 209 -15.89 -7.90 -4.99
C ILE A 209 -15.88 -6.38 -5.07
N LEU A 210 -14.86 -5.79 -5.68
CA LEU A 210 -14.75 -4.33 -5.82
C LEU A 210 -15.95 -3.74 -6.56
N LEU A 211 -16.30 -4.30 -7.71
CA LEU A 211 -17.34 -3.75 -8.57
C LEU A 211 -18.77 -4.01 -8.06
N ARG A 212 -19.00 -5.15 -7.41
CA ARG A 212 -20.35 -5.59 -7.04
C ARG A 212 -20.70 -5.35 -5.58
N ASP A 213 -19.69 -5.26 -4.69
CA ASP A 213 -19.92 -5.12 -3.25
C ASP A 213 -19.34 -3.82 -2.72
N ILE A 214 -18.01 -3.54 -2.92
CA ILE A 214 -17.33 -2.40 -2.29
C ILE A 214 -17.82 -1.08 -2.86
N ILE A 215 -17.81 -0.90 -4.18
CA ILE A 215 -18.28 0.35 -4.82
C ILE A 215 -19.72 0.66 -4.43
N PRO A 216 -20.70 -0.25 -4.57
CA PRO A 216 -22.06 0.00 -4.12
C PRO A 216 -22.19 0.30 -2.62
N PHE A 217 -21.43 -0.38 -1.76
CA PHE A 217 -21.39 -0.09 -0.32
C PHE A 217 -20.91 1.33 -0.05
N VAL A 218 -19.82 1.76 -0.68
CA VAL A 218 -19.22 3.08 -0.51
C VAL A 218 -20.19 4.16 -1.01
N GLU A 219 -20.79 3.98 -2.17
CA GLU A 219 -21.74 4.93 -2.76
C GLU A 219 -23.02 5.08 -1.93
N LYS A 220 -23.46 4.02 -1.28
CA LYS A 220 -24.60 4.05 -0.37
C LYS A 220 -24.29 4.69 0.98
N THR A 221 -23.07 4.51 1.48
CA THR A 221 -22.70 4.84 2.87
C THR A 221 -22.06 6.21 2.99
N PHE A 222 -21.30 6.63 1.98
CA PHE A 222 -20.51 7.85 2.00
C PHE A 222 -20.97 8.85 0.93
N ARG A 223 -20.70 10.14 1.18
CA ARG A 223 -20.99 11.21 0.24
C ARG A 223 -19.93 11.26 -0.86
N VAL A 224 -20.12 10.44 -1.89
CA VAL A 224 -19.18 10.30 -2.99
C VAL A 224 -19.80 10.76 -4.33
N LYS A 225 -18.93 11.16 -5.25
CA LYS A 225 -19.24 11.29 -6.66
C LYS A 225 -19.14 9.92 -7.29
N THR A 226 -20.14 9.53 -8.09
CA THR A 226 -20.32 8.15 -8.55
C THR A 226 -19.91 7.94 -10.02
N ASP A 227 -19.56 9.00 -10.72
CA ASP A 227 -19.10 8.93 -12.10
C ASP A 227 -17.62 8.47 -12.19
N ARG A 228 -17.25 7.95 -13.36
CA ARG A 228 -15.91 7.41 -13.61
C ARG A 228 -14.79 8.46 -13.47
N ASP A 229 -15.07 9.72 -13.80
CA ASP A 229 -14.04 10.78 -13.79
C ASP A 229 -13.67 11.19 -12.37
N HIS A 230 -14.47 10.78 -11.39
CA HIS A 230 -14.21 10.95 -9.96
C HIS A 230 -13.90 9.63 -9.24
N ARG A 231 -13.52 8.59 -10.00
CA ARG A 231 -13.13 7.30 -9.44
C ARG A 231 -11.72 6.92 -9.88
N ALA A 232 -10.86 6.67 -8.89
CA ALA A 232 -9.48 6.23 -9.06
C ALA A 232 -9.27 4.86 -8.42
N MET A 233 -8.34 4.09 -8.95
CA MET A 233 -7.78 2.92 -8.29
C MET A 233 -6.27 2.95 -8.37
N ALA A 234 -5.61 2.61 -7.26
CA ALA A 234 -4.17 2.43 -7.21
C ALA A 234 -3.80 1.30 -6.25
N GLY A 235 -2.59 0.79 -6.36
CA GLY A 235 -2.12 -0.23 -5.44
C GLY A 235 -0.62 -0.46 -5.53
N LEU A 236 -0.09 -1.10 -4.48
CA LEU A 236 1.31 -1.48 -4.41
C LEU A 236 1.51 -2.95 -4.78
N SER A 237 2.64 -3.28 -5.42
CA SER A 237 3.03 -4.67 -5.71
C SER A 237 1.91 -5.47 -6.38
N TRP A 238 1.40 -6.51 -5.72
CA TRP A 238 0.25 -7.29 -6.17
C TRP A 238 -1.02 -6.42 -6.34
N GLY A 239 -1.26 -5.47 -5.45
CA GLY A 239 -2.35 -4.49 -5.58
C GLY A 239 -2.20 -3.59 -6.82
N GLY A 240 -0.97 -3.30 -7.26
CA GLY A 240 -0.71 -2.63 -8.53
C GLY A 240 -1.09 -3.49 -9.73
N HIS A 241 -0.77 -4.79 -9.68
CA HIS A 241 -1.22 -5.76 -10.69
C HIS A 241 -2.75 -5.87 -10.74
N GLN A 242 -3.41 -6.02 -9.58
CA GLN A 242 -4.87 -6.03 -9.48
C GLN A 242 -5.48 -4.73 -10.03
N THR A 243 -4.85 -3.58 -9.76
CA THR A 243 -5.29 -2.29 -10.28
C THR A 243 -5.33 -2.30 -11.81
N PHE A 244 -4.27 -2.74 -12.48
CA PHE A 244 -4.27 -2.84 -13.95
C PHE A 244 -5.32 -3.81 -14.46
N GLN A 245 -5.40 -5.00 -13.87
CA GLN A 245 -6.32 -6.03 -14.30
C GLN A 245 -7.78 -5.58 -14.21
N ILE A 246 -8.13 -4.87 -13.14
CA ILE A 246 -9.50 -4.39 -12.93
C ILE A 246 -9.78 -3.15 -13.79
N THR A 247 -8.94 -2.13 -13.71
CA THR A 247 -9.25 -0.85 -14.34
C THR A 247 -9.14 -0.87 -15.86
N LEU A 248 -8.12 -1.56 -16.41
CA LEU A 248 -7.92 -1.64 -17.86
C LEU A 248 -8.97 -2.49 -18.58
N THR A 249 -9.69 -3.33 -17.85
CA THR A 249 -10.85 -4.08 -18.36
C THR A 249 -12.18 -3.38 -18.09
N HIS A 250 -12.18 -2.29 -17.30
CA HIS A 250 -13.38 -1.52 -16.91
C HIS A 250 -13.13 -0.01 -16.97
N LEU A 251 -12.64 0.49 -18.13
CA LEU A 251 -12.42 1.93 -18.35
C LEU A 251 -13.70 2.76 -18.30
N ASP A 252 -14.87 2.14 -18.39
CA ASP A 252 -16.17 2.76 -18.12
C ASP A 252 -16.39 3.09 -16.64
N GLN A 253 -15.60 2.49 -15.73
CA GLN A 253 -15.71 2.67 -14.28
C GLN A 253 -14.60 3.55 -13.69
N PHE A 254 -13.42 3.62 -14.31
CA PHE A 254 -12.25 4.30 -13.77
C PHE A 254 -11.61 5.23 -14.79
N ALA A 255 -11.20 6.43 -14.34
CA ALA A 255 -10.47 7.39 -15.16
C ALA A 255 -9.05 7.68 -14.65
N HIS A 256 -8.71 7.25 -13.43
CA HIS A 256 -7.41 7.47 -12.82
C HIS A 256 -6.85 6.13 -12.30
N ILE A 257 -5.64 5.80 -12.70
CA ILE A 257 -5.02 4.49 -12.51
C ILE A 257 -3.60 4.69 -12.00
N GLY A 258 -3.22 4.02 -10.91
CA GLY A 258 -1.87 4.07 -10.35
C GLY A 258 -1.34 2.70 -9.94
N ALA A 259 -0.10 2.39 -10.27
CA ALA A 259 0.57 1.19 -9.81
C ALA A 259 1.95 1.52 -9.25
N PHE A 260 2.21 1.04 -8.04
CA PHE A 260 3.46 1.23 -7.32
C PHE A 260 4.17 -0.11 -7.18
N SER A 261 5.34 -0.25 -7.79
CA SER A 261 6.08 -1.53 -7.85
C SER A 261 5.23 -2.70 -8.38
N GLY A 262 4.28 -2.40 -9.30
CA GLY A 262 3.40 -3.37 -9.93
C GLY A 262 3.34 -3.11 -11.43
N ALA A 263 3.85 -4.04 -12.25
CA ALA A 263 3.78 -3.95 -13.70
C ALA A 263 2.72 -4.90 -14.27
N ILE A 264 2.30 -4.64 -15.50
CA ILE A 264 1.48 -5.59 -16.25
C ILE A 264 2.30 -6.86 -16.49
N LEU A 265 1.74 -8.00 -16.16
CA LEU A 265 2.36 -9.31 -16.45
C LEU A 265 2.12 -9.65 -17.91
N MET A 266 3.20 -9.65 -18.70
CA MET A 266 3.18 -10.01 -20.12
C MET A 266 3.84 -11.36 -20.35
N ALA A 267 3.29 -12.15 -21.29
CA ALA A 267 3.95 -13.34 -21.76
C ALA A 267 5.22 -12.99 -22.59
N PRO A 268 6.22 -13.88 -22.64
CA PRO A 268 7.38 -13.64 -23.50
C PRO A 268 6.99 -13.36 -24.95
N GLY A 269 7.42 -12.21 -25.49
CA GLY A 269 7.12 -11.78 -26.86
C GLY A 269 5.75 -11.12 -27.06
N GLN A 270 4.95 -10.95 -26.01
CA GLN A 270 3.70 -10.22 -26.07
C GLN A 270 3.97 -8.70 -26.12
N ASN A 271 3.25 -7.99 -27.02
CA ASN A 271 3.31 -6.55 -27.07
C ASN A 271 2.40 -5.91 -26.03
N ILE A 272 2.76 -4.73 -25.55
CA ILE A 272 1.91 -3.97 -24.61
C ILE A 272 0.54 -3.64 -25.20
N THR A 273 0.45 -3.48 -26.53
CA THR A 273 -0.80 -3.22 -27.25
C THR A 273 -1.76 -4.39 -27.26
N ASP A 274 -1.31 -5.62 -26.98
CA ASP A 274 -2.12 -6.84 -27.03
C ASP A 274 -2.74 -7.21 -25.68
N VAL A 275 -2.32 -6.54 -24.59
CA VAL A 275 -2.81 -6.85 -23.24
C VAL A 275 -4.23 -6.35 -23.03
N TYR A 276 -4.96 -6.99 -22.14
CA TYR A 276 -6.33 -6.61 -21.75
C TYR A 276 -7.25 -6.35 -22.93
N GLY A 277 -7.23 -7.26 -23.93
CA GLY A 277 -8.08 -7.15 -25.12
C GLY A 277 -7.73 -6.01 -26.07
N GLY A 278 -6.47 -5.56 -26.06
CA GLY A 278 -5.99 -4.50 -26.95
C GLY A 278 -6.31 -3.09 -26.44
N VAL A 279 -6.40 -2.90 -25.15
CA VAL A 279 -6.77 -1.60 -24.53
C VAL A 279 -5.86 -0.45 -24.96
N PHE A 280 -4.59 -0.72 -25.26
CA PHE A 280 -3.60 0.26 -25.69
C PHE A 280 -3.42 0.32 -27.22
N PHE A 281 -4.20 -0.43 -27.99
CA PHE A 281 -4.08 -0.46 -29.46
C PHE A 281 -4.42 0.89 -30.10
N ASP A 282 -5.44 1.58 -29.58
CA ASP A 282 -5.82 2.93 -30.00
C ASP A 282 -5.42 3.94 -28.92
N ALA A 283 -4.20 4.47 -29.05
CA ALA A 283 -3.61 5.40 -28.09
C ALA A 283 -4.47 6.68 -27.92
N ASP A 284 -5.01 7.23 -29.01
CA ASP A 284 -5.84 8.45 -28.94
C ASP A 284 -7.13 8.22 -28.16
N LYS A 285 -7.75 7.07 -28.35
CA LYS A 285 -8.94 6.69 -27.59
C LYS A 285 -8.61 6.48 -26.12
N PHE A 286 -7.55 5.75 -25.80
CA PHE A 286 -7.09 5.51 -24.43
C PHE A 286 -6.77 6.82 -23.71
N ASN A 287 -5.97 7.68 -24.33
CA ASN A 287 -5.54 8.96 -23.77
C ASN A 287 -6.69 9.96 -23.53
N LYS A 288 -7.81 9.82 -24.26
CA LYS A 288 -9.04 10.58 -24.01
C LYS A 288 -9.86 10.03 -22.85
N GLN A 289 -9.78 8.73 -22.61
CA GLN A 289 -10.55 8.05 -21.55
C GLN A 289 -9.83 8.06 -20.21
N VAL A 290 -8.52 7.90 -20.19
CA VAL A 290 -7.74 7.81 -18.95
C VAL A 290 -7.07 9.16 -18.66
N HIS A 291 -7.49 9.81 -17.59
CA HIS A 291 -6.99 11.13 -17.20
C HIS A 291 -5.64 11.04 -16.49
N THR A 292 -5.41 9.94 -15.77
CA THR A 292 -4.15 9.67 -15.07
C THR A 292 -3.79 8.21 -15.21
N LEU A 293 -2.62 7.92 -15.76
CA LEU A 293 -1.94 6.64 -15.67
C LEU A 293 -0.59 6.88 -15.02
N PHE A 294 -0.36 6.30 -13.85
CA PHE A 294 0.86 6.47 -13.07
C PHE A 294 1.53 5.14 -12.80
N LEU A 295 2.84 5.12 -12.97
CA LEU A 295 3.73 4.01 -12.66
C LEU A 295 4.82 4.49 -11.72
N GLY A 296 5.09 3.79 -10.64
CA GLY A 296 6.20 4.08 -9.75
C GLY A 296 6.90 2.83 -9.28
N GLN A 297 8.20 2.92 -9.02
CA GLN A 297 8.99 1.86 -8.38
C GLN A 297 10.24 2.45 -7.72
N GLY A 298 10.88 1.67 -6.85
CA GLY A 298 12.23 1.97 -6.34
C GLY A 298 13.30 1.77 -7.41
N THR A 299 14.38 2.54 -7.35
CA THR A 299 15.49 2.39 -8.30
C THR A 299 16.25 1.07 -8.11
N GLU A 300 16.14 0.45 -6.91
CA GLU A 300 16.90 -0.74 -6.51
C GLU A 300 16.08 -2.05 -6.57
N GLU A 301 14.80 -2.00 -7.05
CA GLU A 301 13.93 -3.18 -6.96
C GLU A 301 13.74 -3.98 -8.26
N GLY A 302 13.83 -3.38 -9.42
CA GLY A 302 13.74 -4.07 -10.72
C GLY A 302 12.39 -4.72 -11.04
N MET A 303 11.27 -4.13 -10.60
CA MET A 303 9.90 -4.69 -10.79
C MET A 303 9.35 -4.52 -12.22
N GLY A 304 10.10 -3.87 -13.12
CA GLY A 304 9.76 -3.75 -14.54
C GLY A 304 8.83 -2.60 -14.89
N CYS A 305 8.52 -1.70 -13.96
CA CYS A 305 7.73 -0.50 -14.26
C CYS A 305 8.45 0.45 -15.21
N ASP A 306 9.77 0.49 -15.17
CA ASP A 306 10.63 1.22 -16.11
C ASP A 306 10.48 0.70 -17.55
N ARG A 307 10.56 -0.61 -17.74
CA ARG A 307 10.36 -1.27 -19.04
C ARG A 307 8.93 -1.10 -19.55
N MET A 308 7.96 -1.24 -18.65
CA MET A 308 6.56 -0.98 -18.99
C MET A 308 6.34 0.47 -19.41
N SER A 309 6.93 1.44 -18.69
CA SER A 309 6.88 2.85 -19.06
C SER A 309 7.45 3.10 -20.46
N GLN A 310 8.58 2.47 -20.79
CA GLN A 310 9.16 2.58 -22.11
C GLN A 310 8.22 2.01 -23.21
N SER A 311 7.63 0.84 -22.97
CA SER A 311 6.68 0.23 -23.91
C SER A 311 5.41 1.07 -24.12
N LEU A 312 4.88 1.66 -23.04
CA LEU A 312 3.72 2.58 -23.11
C LEU A 312 4.06 3.85 -23.90
N LYS A 313 5.27 4.40 -23.70
CA LYS A 313 5.75 5.57 -24.45
C LYS A 313 5.86 5.26 -25.92
N GLU A 314 6.40 4.10 -26.32
CA GLU A 314 6.50 3.64 -27.69
C GLU A 314 5.14 3.42 -28.34
N ALA A 315 4.14 2.99 -27.55
CA ALA A 315 2.75 2.85 -27.97
C ALA A 315 1.97 4.19 -28.00
N GLY A 316 2.57 5.31 -27.63
CA GLY A 316 1.93 6.63 -27.63
C GLY A 316 0.96 6.85 -26.44
N ILE A 317 1.07 6.07 -25.37
CA ILE A 317 0.20 6.15 -24.20
C ILE A 317 0.72 7.20 -23.23
N ASN A 318 -0.13 8.17 -22.90
CA ASN A 318 0.16 9.19 -21.90
C ASN A 318 0.21 8.58 -20.51
N HIS A 319 1.34 8.73 -19.82
CA HIS A 319 1.51 8.26 -18.45
C HIS A 319 2.58 9.06 -17.71
N VAL A 320 2.61 8.92 -16.40
CA VAL A 320 3.66 9.44 -15.52
C VAL A 320 4.44 8.26 -14.97
N TYR A 321 5.77 8.33 -15.04
CA TYR A 321 6.66 7.37 -14.42
C TYR A 321 7.50 8.04 -13.33
N TYR A 322 7.53 7.46 -12.15
CA TYR A 322 8.32 7.92 -11.00
C TYR A 322 9.27 6.81 -10.53
N ALA A 323 10.56 7.14 -10.44
CA ALA A 323 11.58 6.28 -9.86
C ALA A 323 11.97 6.80 -8.49
N SER A 324 11.63 6.09 -7.42
CA SER A 324 11.97 6.45 -6.03
C SER A 324 13.47 6.19 -5.79
N PRO A 325 14.28 7.24 -5.55
CA PRO A 325 15.74 7.07 -5.50
C PRO A 325 16.19 6.24 -4.28
N GLY A 326 17.08 5.26 -4.51
CA GLY A 326 17.75 4.48 -3.49
C GLY A 326 16.84 3.59 -2.66
N THR A 327 15.63 3.28 -3.14
CA THR A 327 14.67 2.44 -2.42
C THR A 327 14.38 1.14 -3.16
N HIS A 328 14.00 0.13 -2.40
CA HIS A 328 13.66 -1.22 -2.82
C HIS A 328 12.14 -1.46 -2.85
N HIS A 329 11.74 -2.73 -2.86
CA HIS A 329 10.33 -3.16 -2.77
C HIS A 329 9.84 -3.03 -1.32
N GLU A 330 9.50 -1.82 -0.90
CA GLU A 330 9.29 -1.46 0.51
C GLU A 330 8.34 -0.28 0.70
N TRP A 331 7.85 -0.10 1.94
CA TRP A 331 6.89 0.95 2.27
C TRP A 331 7.38 2.36 1.95
N LEU A 332 8.67 2.64 2.08
CA LEU A 332 9.21 3.96 1.74
C LEU A 332 9.03 4.28 0.24
N THR A 333 9.27 3.31 -0.65
CA THR A 333 8.97 3.43 -2.08
C THR A 333 7.49 3.77 -2.30
N TRP A 334 6.60 3.03 -1.68
CA TRP A 334 5.16 3.18 -1.92
C TRP A 334 4.57 4.45 -1.32
N ARG A 335 5.06 4.91 -0.16
CA ARG A 335 4.75 6.23 0.41
C ARG A 335 5.13 7.35 -0.55
N ARG A 336 6.34 7.31 -1.12
CA ARG A 336 6.82 8.29 -2.09
C ARG A 336 6.01 8.23 -3.39
N CYS A 337 5.70 7.05 -3.90
CA CYS A 337 4.81 6.88 -5.06
C CYS A 337 3.43 7.48 -4.81
N LEU A 338 2.83 7.22 -3.65
CA LEU A 338 1.54 7.79 -3.28
C LEU A 338 1.60 9.32 -3.23
N ASN A 339 2.65 9.88 -2.62
CA ASN A 339 2.87 11.32 -2.54
C ASN A 339 2.94 12.00 -3.92
N GLU A 340 3.58 11.34 -4.90
CA GLU A 340 3.66 11.85 -6.28
C GLU A 340 2.36 11.62 -7.07
N PHE A 341 1.60 10.58 -6.75
CA PHE A 341 0.37 10.22 -7.45
C PHE A 341 -0.81 11.10 -7.06
N LEU A 342 -1.02 11.38 -5.77
CA LEU A 342 -2.18 12.12 -5.25
C LEU A 342 -2.39 13.47 -5.93
N PRO A 343 -1.35 14.31 -6.19
CA PRO A 343 -1.52 15.59 -6.87
C PRO A 343 -2.02 15.50 -8.30
N LEU A 344 -1.94 14.33 -8.93
CA LEU A 344 -2.39 14.13 -10.32
C LEU A 344 -3.90 13.86 -10.43
N LEU A 345 -4.53 13.47 -9.31
CA LEU A 345 -5.91 13.01 -9.30
C LEU A 345 -6.93 14.16 -9.36
N PHE A 346 -8.02 13.94 -10.12
CA PHE A 346 -9.23 14.75 -10.11
C PHE A 346 -9.01 16.26 -10.39
N LYS A 347 -8.04 16.60 -11.25
CA LYS A 347 -7.70 18.00 -11.59
C LYS A 347 -8.68 18.67 -12.55
N GLN A 348 -9.55 17.90 -13.19
CA GLN A 348 -10.51 18.42 -14.17
C GLN A 348 -11.78 18.96 -13.51
#